data_a92a7d558a78b02f4c96fae0eaf2a1c0
#
_entry.id   a92a7d558a78b02f4c96fae0eaf2a1c0
#
_cell.length_a   1.000
_cell.length_b   1.000
_cell.length_c   1.000
_cell.angle_alpha   90.00
_cell.angle_beta   90.00
_cell.angle_gamma   90.00
#
_symmetry.space_group_name_H-M   'P 1'
#
loop_
_entity.id
_entity.type
_entity.pdbx_description
1 polymer ?
#
loop_
_entity_poly.entity_id
_entity_poly.type
_entity_poly.pdbx_seq_one_letter_code
_entity_poly.pdbx_strand_id
1 'polypeptide(L)'
;MRITVISGDPRRTENTFRVHAVSRFDGYSILKSVYQSDLLISGGGSLLQDVTSWKSMMYYLSIIGMGIFFRKKVFLYSQGIGPVRYHWGRWILRTVMNHVDAITVRDSESKFFLEQLGVKNRIYYTADAVLSLSPVPHDIGREILRKNHIPTNKKLIGISIRRWMNTEVWTEQLKNYIIKINGKEEYNFVFIPMQFPEDYKTAKEFCDKIPHTFILSHSYGTEELMSLIGNLDLLIGIR
;
A
#
# COMPACT_ATOMS: atom_id res chain seq x y z
N MET A 1 25.57 2.15 8.26
CA MET A 1 24.81 1.28 7.35
C MET A 1 24.47 2.08 6.10
N ARG A 2 24.70 1.55 4.92
CA ARG A 2 24.30 2.18 3.63
C ARG A 2 23.06 1.48 3.09
N ILE A 3 22.02 2.26 2.77
CA ILE A 3 20.77 1.75 2.23
C ILE A 3 20.65 2.19 0.78
N THR A 4 20.32 1.25 -0.12
CA THR A 4 19.96 1.54 -1.50
C THR A 4 18.54 1.05 -1.77
N VAL A 5 17.69 1.92 -2.32
CA VAL A 5 16.28 1.62 -2.58
C VAL A 5 16.06 1.50 -4.09
N ILE A 6 15.42 0.43 -4.53
CA ILE A 6 14.94 0.30 -5.91
C ILE A 6 13.60 1.03 -6.00
N SER A 7 13.54 2.12 -6.76
CA SER A 7 12.41 3.06 -6.76
C SER A 7 11.85 3.33 -8.15
N GLY A 8 10.56 3.63 -8.22
CA GLY A 8 9.90 4.15 -9.41
C GLY A 8 10.24 5.61 -9.70
N ASP A 9 10.57 6.37 -8.66
CA ASP A 9 11.06 7.75 -8.72
C ASP A 9 12.26 7.91 -7.77
N PRO A 10 13.48 7.64 -8.25
CA PRO A 10 14.69 7.72 -7.43
C PRO A 10 14.92 9.09 -6.81
N ARG A 11 14.74 10.17 -7.59
CA ARG A 11 14.97 11.54 -7.11
C ARG A 11 14.06 11.89 -5.93
N ARG A 12 12.78 11.57 -6.04
CA ARG A 12 11.84 11.78 -4.94
C ARG A 12 12.21 10.94 -3.72
N THR A 13 12.59 9.68 -3.93
CA THR A 13 13.00 8.77 -2.85
C THR A 13 14.24 9.29 -2.11
N GLU A 14 15.26 9.75 -2.83
CA GLU A 14 16.49 10.30 -2.25
C GLU A 14 16.20 11.58 -1.45
N ASN A 15 15.39 12.49 -2.01
CA ASN A 15 15.05 13.75 -1.36
C ASN A 15 14.21 13.55 -0.09
N THR A 16 13.25 12.59 -0.13
CA THR A 16 12.33 12.36 0.99
C THR A 16 12.98 11.58 2.12
N PHE A 17 13.73 10.52 1.78
CA PHE A 17 14.22 9.56 2.79
C PHE A 17 15.73 9.66 3.05
N ARG A 18 16.45 10.51 2.31
CA ARG A 18 17.92 10.70 2.41
C ARG A 18 18.70 9.39 2.28
N VAL A 19 18.26 8.52 1.38
CA VAL A 19 18.87 7.24 1.04
C VAL A 19 19.28 7.24 -0.42
N HIS A 20 20.23 6.41 -0.82
CA HIS A 20 20.54 6.23 -2.23
C HIS A 20 19.41 5.45 -2.92
N ALA A 21 19.02 5.87 -4.13
CA ALA A 21 17.99 5.17 -4.88
C ALA A 21 18.42 4.89 -6.33
N VAL A 22 18.00 3.74 -6.85
CA VAL A 22 18.20 3.35 -8.24
C VAL A 22 16.85 3.12 -8.92
N SER A 23 16.78 3.41 -10.22
CA SER A 23 15.54 3.24 -10.97
C SER A 23 15.17 1.75 -11.09
N ARG A 24 13.90 1.43 -10.82
CA ARG A 24 13.37 0.08 -11.05
C ARG A 24 13.40 -0.37 -12.52
N PHE A 25 13.66 0.54 -13.43
CA PHE A 25 13.79 0.26 -14.87
C PHE A 25 15.23 0.14 -15.33
N ASP A 26 16.21 0.40 -14.47
CA ASP A 26 17.64 0.26 -14.76
C ASP A 26 18.18 -1.08 -14.22
N GLY A 27 18.09 -2.10 -15.06
CA GLY A 27 18.53 -3.46 -14.72
C GLY A 27 20.01 -3.55 -14.34
N TYR A 28 20.88 -2.72 -14.97
CA TYR A 28 22.30 -2.71 -14.63
C TYR A 28 22.56 -2.16 -13.23
N SER A 29 21.95 -1.03 -12.90
CA SER A 29 22.09 -0.44 -11.56
C SER A 29 21.48 -1.33 -10.46
N ILE A 30 20.38 -2.03 -10.75
CA ILE A 30 19.80 -3.04 -9.85
C ILE A 30 20.80 -4.19 -9.64
N LEU A 31 21.28 -4.79 -10.71
CA LEU A 31 22.26 -5.90 -10.63
C LEU A 31 23.49 -5.52 -9.82
N LYS A 32 24.07 -4.34 -10.10
CA LYS A 32 25.24 -3.80 -9.39
C LYS A 32 24.93 -3.58 -7.91
N SER A 33 23.76 -3.01 -7.59
CA SER A 33 23.35 -2.75 -6.21
C SER A 33 23.16 -4.05 -5.43
N VAL A 34 22.51 -5.05 -6.01
CA VAL A 34 22.34 -6.38 -5.39
C VAL A 34 23.70 -7.06 -5.21
N TYR A 35 24.57 -7.01 -6.22
CA TYR A 35 25.91 -7.60 -6.11
C TYR A 35 26.76 -6.96 -5.02
N GLN A 36 26.64 -5.64 -4.78
CA GLN A 36 27.38 -4.91 -3.77
C GLN A 36 26.74 -4.93 -2.38
N SER A 37 25.53 -5.45 -2.25
CA SER A 37 24.84 -5.51 -0.96
C SER A 37 25.28 -6.70 -0.10
N ASP A 38 25.12 -6.59 1.19
CA ASP A 38 25.27 -7.70 2.14
C ASP A 38 23.92 -8.39 2.40
N LEU A 39 22.83 -7.61 2.32
CA LEU A 39 21.47 -8.05 2.58
C LEU A 39 20.52 -7.45 1.53
N LEU A 40 19.69 -8.30 0.95
CA LEU A 40 18.55 -7.91 0.13
C LEU A 40 17.27 -8.05 0.95
N ILE A 41 16.54 -6.95 1.13
CA ILE A 41 15.22 -6.95 1.75
C ILE A 41 14.16 -6.75 0.68
N SER A 42 13.28 -7.73 0.52
CA SER A 42 12.05 -7.58 -0.22
C SER A 42 10.94 -7.24 0.77
N GLY A 43 10.61 -5.95 0.86
CA GLY A 43 9.76 -5.43 1.94
C GLY A 43 8.35 -5.10 1.51
N GLY A 44 7.43 -5.23 2.44
CA GLY A 44 6.07 -4.70 2.44
C GLY A 44 5.18 -4.94 1.22
N GLY A 45 3.90 -4.68 1.36
CA GLY A 45 2.93 -4.77 0.27
C GLY A 45 2.58 -6.20 -0.17
N SER A 46 1.80 -6.31 -1.25
CA SER A 46 1.42 -7.58 -1.89
C SER A 46 2.10 -7.70 -3.25
N LEU A 47 3.40 -7.90 -3.25
CA LEU A 47 4.24 -7.88 -4.46
C LEU A 47 4.23 -9.22 -5.20
N LEU A 48 4.10 -10.32 -4.45
CA LEU A 48 4.21 -11.71 -4.94
C LEU A 48 2.81 -12.30 -5.17
N GLN A 49 2.11 -11.75 -6.17
CA GLN A 49 0.79 -12.17 -6.63
C GLN A 49 0.63 -11.91 -8.13
N ASP A 50 -0.24 -12.66 -8.81
CA ASP A 50 -0.45 -12.54 -10.26
C ASP A 50 -1.85 -12.02 -10.65
N VAL A 51 -2.65 -11.60 -9.66
CA VAL A 51 -4.01 -11.07 -9.91
C VAL A 51 -4.00 -9.79 -10.71
N THR A 52 -3.06 -8.89 -10.42
CA THR A 52 -2.89 -7.63 -11.15
C THR A 52 -1.99 -7.79 -12.36
N SER A 53 -0.86 -8.49 -12.22
CA SER A 53 0.08 -8.74 -13.31
C SER A 53 1.10 -9.83 -12.96
N TRP A 54 1.10 -10.90 -13.72
CA TRP A 54 2.16 -11.93 -13.63
C TRP A 54 3.55 -11.36 -13.92
N LYS A 55 3.66 -10.36 -14.81
CA LYS A 55 4.94 -9.68 -15.12
C LYS A 55 5.52 -8.98 -13.90
N SER A 56 4.66 -8.34 -13.10
CA SER A 56 5.05 -7.68 -11.85
C SER A 56 5.61 -8.70 -10.85
N MET A 57 4.92 -9.81 -10.65
CA MET A 57 5.39 -10.89 -9.78
C MET A 57 6.77 -11.42 -10.23
N MET A 58 6.94 -11.68 -11.53
CA MET A 58 8.21 -12.15 -12.08
C MET A 58 9.35 -11.14 -11.91
N TYR A 59 9.05 -9.84 -12.04
CA TYR A 59 10.03 -8.78 -11.78
C TYR A 59 10.57 -8.87 -10.35
N TYR A 60 9.69 -8.96 -9.34
CA TYR A 60 10.13 -9.06 -7.94
C TYR A 60 10.85 -10.38 -7.66
N LEU A 61 10.35 -11.49 -8.18
CA LEU A 61 11.02 -12.79 -8.05
C LEU A 61 12.40 -12.81 -8.71
N SER A 62 12.59 -12.09 -9.83
CA SER A 62 13.92 -11.99 -10.47
C SER A 62 14.94 -11.25 -9.60
N ILE A 63 14.53 -10.17 -8.91
CA ILE A 63 15.42 -9.44 -7.99
C ILE A 63 15.79 -10.32 -6.79
N ILE A 64 14.83 -11.03 -6.22
CA ILE A 64 15.07 -12.00 -5.14
C ILE A 64 16.02 -13.09 -5.63
N GLY A 65 15.77 -13.62 -6.83
CA GLY A 65 16.62 -14.61 -7.48
C GLY A 65 18.07 -14.13 -7.72
N MET A 66 18.26 -12.85 -8.07
CA MET A 66 19.61 -12.25 -8.15
C MET A 66 20.31 -12.28 -6.79
N GLY A 67 19.61 -11.95 -5.71
CA GLY A 67 20.16 -12.03 -4.35
C GLY A 67 20.65 -13.45 -4.02
N ILE A 68 19.81 -14.42 -4.28
CA ILE A 68 20.13 -15.84 -4.08
C ILE A 68 21.33 -16.26 -4.96
N PHE A 69 21.31 -15.91 -6.25
CA PHE A 69 22.39 -16.23 -7.19
C PHE A 69 23.74 -15.67 -6.76
N PHE A 70 23.76 -14.44 -6.26
CA PHE A 70 24.98 -13.81 -5.73
C PHE A 70 25.28 -14.19 -4.28
N ARG A 71 24.58 -15.19 -3.73
CA ARG A 71 24.77 -15.69 -2.36
C ARG A 71 24.65 -14.59 -1.30
N LYS A 72 23.76 -13.62 -1.54
CA LYS A 72 23.44 -12.57 -0.56
C LYS A 72 22.43 -13.09 0.45
N LYS A 73 22.43 -12.52 1.64
CA LYS A 73 21.33 -12.76 2.56
C LYS A 73 20.06 -12.15 2.01
N VAL A 74 18.96 -12.91 1.99
CA VAL A 74 17.68 -12.47 1.44
C VAL A 74 16.59 -12.59 2.49
N PHE A 75 15.95 -11.47 2.76
CA PHE A 75 14.88 -11.37 3.75
C PHE A 75 13.59 -10.86 3.11
N LEU A 76 12.53 -11.66 3.19
CA LEU A 76 11.17 -11.21 2.88
C LEU A 76 10.56 -10.61 4.15
N TYR A 77 10.30 -9.31 4.11
CA TYR A 77 9.86 -8.57 5.28
C TYR A 77 8.40 -8.15 5.18
N SER A 78 7.56 -8.71 6.06
CA SER A 78 6.17 -8.30 6.25
C SER A 78 5.33 -8.29 4.95
N GLN A 79 5.48 -9.32 4.11
CA GLN A 79 4.80 -9.38 2.82
C GLN A 79 3.41 -10.02 2.90
N GLY A 80 2.47 -9.48 2.11
CA GLY A 80 1.30 -10.21 1.66
C GLY A 80 1.65 -11.02 0.41
N ILE A 81 1.37 -12.32 0.40
CA ILE A 81 1.75 -13.23 -0.68
C ILE A 81 0.52 -13.98 -1.21
N GLY A 82 0.36 -13.96 -2.51
CA GLY A 82 -0.75 -14.60 -3.21
C GLY A 82 -1.99 -13.69 -3.36
N PRO A 83 -3.04 -14.22 -4.02
CA PRO A 83 -3.06 -15.52 -4.69
C PRO A 83 -2.18 -15.56 -5.94
N VAL A 84 -1.66 -16.74 -6.27
CA VAL A 84 -0.96 -17.03 -7.52
C VAL A 84 -1.75 -18.09 -8.29
N ARG A 85 -2.26 -17.74 -9.46
CA ARG A 85 -3.17 -18.55 -10.25
C ARG A 85 -2.45 -19.56 -11.14
N TYR A 86 -1.34 -19.11 -11.77
CA TYR A 86 -0.59 -19.94 -12.72
C TYR A 86 0.25 -21.01 -12.00
N HIS A 87 0.15 -22.26 -12.45
CA HIS A 87 0.93 -23.37 -11.90
C HIS A 87 2.44 -23.16 -11.98
N TRP A 88 2.94 -22.64 -13.10
CA TRP A 88 4.35 -22.30 -13.26
C TRP A 88 4.79 -21.19 -12.30
N GLY A 89 3.91 -20.20 -12.04
CA GLY A 89 4.17 -19.14 -11.07
C GLY A 89 4.28 -19.67 -9.64
N ARG A 90 3.40 -20.61 -9.26
CA ARG A 90 3.47 -21.32 -7.98
C ARG A 90 4.76 -22.09 -7.82
N TRP A 91 5.20 -22.81 -8.88
CA TRP A 91 6.44 -23.57 -8.86
C TRP A 91 7.66 -22.65 -8.66
N ILE A 92 7.76 -21.54 -9.43
CA ILE A 92 8.84 -20.57 -9.30
C ILE A 92 8.83 -19.95 -7.89
N LEU A 93 7.66 -19.48 -7.42
CA LEU A 93 7.53 -18.90 -6.10
C LEU A 93 8.00 -19.87 -5.01
N ARG A 94 7.51 -21.11 -5.01
CA ARG A 94 7.97 -22.15 -4.07
C ARG A 94 9.49 -22.35 -4.12
N THR A 95 10.05 -22.43 -5.33
CA THR A 95 11.49 -22.64 -5.51
C THR A 95 12.28 -21.49 -4.89
N VAL A 96 11.92 -20.26 -5.22
CA VAL A 96 12.58 -19.05 -4.68
C VAL A 96 12.45 -18.98 -3.16
N MET A 97 11.23 -19.20 -2.63
CA MET A 97 10.97 -19.12 -1.18
C MET A 97 11.75 -20.16 -0.37
N ASN A 98 12.10 -21.30 -0.96
CA ASN A 98 12.93 -22.30 -0.30
C ASN A 98 14.44 -21.96 -0.27
N HIS A 99 14.86 -20.89 -0.95
CA HIS A 99 16.25 -20.45 -1.01
C HIS A 99 16.52 -19.08 -0.35
N VAL A 100 15.51 -18.45 0.23
CA VAL A 100 15.69 -17.22 1.00
C VAL A 100 16.08 -17.53 2.45
N ASP A 101 16.72 -16.59 3.14
CA ASP A 101 17.20 -16.80 4.50
C ASP A 101 16.11 -16.61 5.57
N ALA A 102 15.17 -15.69 5.34
CA ALA A 102 14.09 -15.43 6.27
C ALA A 102 12.80 -14.98 5.55
N ILE A 103 11.65 -15.43 6.07
CA ILE A 103 10.33 -15.08 5.54
C ILE A 103 9.46 -14.60 6.69
N THR A 104 9.02 -13.35 6.63
CA THR A 104 7.92 -12.84 7.45
C THR A 104 6.75 -12.43 6.58
N VAL A 105 5.55 -12.76 6.98
CA VAL A 105 4.31 -12.42 6.30
C VAL A 105 3.40 -11.65 7.24
N ARG A 106 2.58 -10.74 6.68
CA ARG A 106 1.74 -9.84 7.46
C ARG A 106 0.37 -10.40 7.82
N ASP A 107 -0.04 -11.48 7.17
CA ASP A 107 -1.36 -12.08 7.35
C ASP A 107 -1.29 -13.61 7.34
N SER A 108 -2.28 -14.23 7.99
CA SER A 108 -2.39 -15.68 8.10
C SER A 108 -2.65 -16.36 6.76
N GLU A 109 -3.32 -15.69 5.84
CA GLU A 109 -3.64 -16.20 4.51
C GLU A 109 -2.37 -16.39 3.68
N SER A 110 -1.45 -15.43 3.72
CA SER A 110 -0.13 -15.52 3.08
C SER A 110 0.69 -16.69 3.65
N LYS A 111 0.67 -16.87 4.98
CA LYS A 111 1.34 -18.00 5.63
C LYS A 111 0.77 -19.33 5.15
N PHE A 112 -0.55 -19.48 5.25
CA PHE A 112 -1.24 -20.68 4.83
C PHE A 112 -0.98 -20.99 3.34
N PHE A 113 -1.03 -19.98 2.48
CA PHE A 113 -0.75 -20.12 1.07
C PHE A 113 0.66 -20.67 0.79
N LEU A 114 1.69 -20.14 1.45
CA LEU A 114 3.06 -20.64 1.30
C LEU A 114 3.24 -22.07 1.83
N GLU A 115 2.60 -22.41 2.95
CA GLU A 115 2.59 -23.76 3.49
C GLU A 115 1.93 -24.75 2.52
N GLN A 116 0.78 -24.39 1.92
CA GLN A 116 0.10 -25.18 0.89
C GLN A 116 0.92 -25.34 -0.39
N LEU A 117 1.77 -24.38 -0.73
CA LEU A 117 2.73 -24.50 -1.83
C LEU A 117 3.88 -25.45 -1.53
N GLY A 118 4.04 -25.89 -0.29
CA GLY A 118 5.14 -26.74 0.15
C GLY A 118 6.46 -25.98 0.31
N VAL A 119 6.39 -24.73 0.76
CA VAL A 119 7.58 -24.00 1.24
C VAL A 119 8.05 -24.65 2.52
N LYS A 120 9.34 -25.03 2.56
CA LYS A 120 9.97 -25.73 3.71
C LYS A 120 10.59 -24.80 4.72
N ASN A 121 10.95 -23.59 4.29
CA ASN A 121 11.50 -22.57 5.16
C ASN A 121 10.49 -22.18 6.24
N ARG A 122 11.00 -21.81 7.41
CA ARG A 122 10.15 -21.32 8.51
C ARG A 122 9.53 -19.98 8.11
N ILE A 123 8.21 -19.91 8.20
CA ILE A 123 7.43 -18.72 7.88
C ILE A 123 6.94 -18.12 9.18
N TYR A 124 7.36 -16.88 9.44
CA TYR A 124 6.94 -16.13 10.63
C TYR A 124 5.73 -15.26 10.28
N TYR A 125 4.66 -15.44 11.01
CA TYR A 125 3.51 -14.55 10.96
C TYR A 125 3.80 -13.34 11.84
N THR A 126 3.71 -12.15 11.26
CA THR A 126 3.99 -10.87 11.91
C THR A 126 2.87 -9.88 11.59
N ALA A 127 3.07 -8.62 11.90
CA ALA A 127 2.18 -7.54 11.49
C ALA A 127 2.64 -6.88 10.17
N ASP A 128 1.78 -6.07 9.55
CA ASP A 128 2.19 -5.20 8.45
C ASP A 128 3.23 -4.19 8.95
N ALA A 129 4.26 -3.95 8.14
CA ALA A 129 5.35 -3.03 8.48
C ALA A 129 4.86 -1.60 8.80
N VAL A 130 3.72 -1.20 8.24
CA VAL A 130 3.12 0.12 8.50
C VAL A 130 2.77 0.33 9.98
N LEU A 131 2.51 -0.74 10.73
CA LEU A 131 2.20 -0.64 12.17
C LEU A 131 3.41 -0.25 13.03
N SER A 132 4.63 -0.23 12.46
CA SER A 132 5.83 0.28 13.14
C SER A 132 6.00 1.80 13.01
N LEU A 133 5.15 2.47 12.22
CA LEU A 133 5.21 3.92 12.09
C LEU A 133 4.76 4.60 13.38
N SER A 134 5.52 5.61 13.79
CA SER A 134 5.16 6.42 14.95
C SER A 134 3.90 7.28 14.65
N PRO A 135 3.05 7.51 15.66
CA PRO A 135 1.93 8.43 15.50
C PRO A 135 2.40 9.82 15.07
N VAL A 136 1.67 10.43 14.15
CA VAL A 136 1.94 11.78 13.65
C VAL A 136 1.07 12.80 14.41
N PRO A 137 1.61 13.97 14.80
CA PRO A 137 0.80 15.01 15.47
C PRO A 137 -0.45 15.39 14.69
N HIS A 138 -1.56 15.59 15.38
CA HIS A 138 -2.86 15.92 14.77
C HIS A 138 -2.91 17.31 14.10
N ASP A 139 -1.95 18.19 14.43
CA ASP A 139 -1.92 19.58 13.92
C ASP A 139 -1.83 19.68 12.40
N ILE A 140 -1.04 18.80 11.78
CA ILE A 140 -0.89 18.74 10.33
C ILE A 140 -2.24 18.42 9.68
N GLY A 141 -2.97 17.44 10.22
CA GLY A 141 -4.29 17.05 9.73
C GLY A 141 -5.32 18.15 9.90
N ARG A 142 -5.30 18.87 11.04
CA ARG A 142 -6.18 20.04 11.26
C ARG A 142 -5.92 21.15 10.24
N GLU A 143 -4.67 21.40 9.89
CA GLU A 143 -4.31 22.38 8.87
C GLU A 143 -4.78 21.93 7.48
N ILE A 144 -4.72 20.64 7.16
CA ILE A 144 -5.27 20.09 5.91
C ILE A 144 -6.77 20.31 5.84
N LEU A 145 -7.51 20.01 6.92
CA LEU A 145 -8.95 20.23 7.00
C LEU A 145 -9.28 21.71 6.78
N ARG A 146 -8.56 22.61 7.45
CA ARG A 146 -8.72 24.06 7.32
C ARG A 146 -8.47 24.56 5.89
N LYS A 147 -7.38 24.12 5.24
CA LYS A 147 -7.02 24.49 3.86
C LYS A 147 -8.04 24.03 2.84
N ASN A 148 -8.70 22.90 3.09
CA ASN A 148 -9.76 22.37 2.22
C ASN A 148 -11.17 22.88 2.64
N HIS A 149 -11.26 23.87 3.54
CA HIS A 149 -12.53 24.45 4.02
C HIS A 149 -13.50 23.41 4.60
N ILE A 150 -12.96 22.38 5.25
CA ILE A 150 -13.76 21.31 5.88
C ILE A 150 -14.10 21.73 7.31
N PRO A 151 -15.40 21.94 7.63
CA PRO A 151 -15.79 22.31 8.98
C PRO A 151 -15.59 21.16 9.97
N THR A 152 -15.07 21.50 11.16
CA THR A 152 -14.78 20.53 12.23
C THR A 152 -15.77 20.64 13.40
N ASN A 153 -16.88 21.34 13.20
CA ASN A 153 -17.95 21.51 14.21
C ASN A 153 -18.93 20.32 14.27
N LYS A 154 -18.79 19.36 13.37
CA LYS A 154 -19.55 18.10 13.30
C LYS A 154 -18.58 16.92 13.30
N LYS A 155 -19.08 15.72 13.53
CA LYS A 155 -18.27 14.50 13.43
C LYS A 155 -17.76 14.30 12.00
N LEU A 156 -16.50 13.93 11.87
CA LEU A 156 -15.83 13.74 10.59
C LEU A 156 -15.78 12.27 10.22
N ILE A 157 -16.43 11.91 9.11
CA ILE A 157 -16.36 10.57 8.54
C ILE A 157 -15.51 10.61 7.27
N GLY A 158 -14.31 10.05 7.34
CA GLY A 158 -13.44 9.88 6.18
C GLY A 158 -13.92 8.76 5.27
N ILE A 159 -13.88 8.98 3.96
CA ILE A 159 -14.26 7.99 2.96
C ILE A 159 -13.14 7.87 1.92
N SER A 160 -12.53 6.68 1.83
CA SER A 160 -11.55 6.36 0.79
C SER A 160 -12.12 5.31 -0.15
N ILE A 161 -12.44 5.73 -1.38
CA ILE A 161 -13.03 4.89 -2.41
C ILE A 161 -12.10 4.76 -3.61
N ARG A 162 -12.17 3.60 -4.25
CA ARG A 162 -11.46 3.30 -5.49
C ARG A 162 -12.38 2.58 -6.46
N ARG A 163 -12.30 2.87 -7.75
CA ARG A 163 -12.94 2.01 -8.76
C ARG A 163 -12.25 0.65 -8.81
N TRP A 164 -13.02 -0.40 -8.52
CA TRP A 164 -12.62 -1.80 -8.63
C TRP A 164 -13.78 -2.60 -9.20
N MET A 165 -13.60 -3.89 -9.50
CA MET A 165 -14.68 -4.73 -10.00
C MET A 165 -15.95 -4.60 -9.14
N ASN A 166 -17.12 -4.44 -9.78
CA ASN A 166 -18.43 -4.24 -9.14
C ASN A 166 -18.56 -2.97 -8.26
N THR A 167 -17.77 -1.95 -8.55
CA THR A 167 -17.80 -0.67 -7.80
C THR A 167 -19.20 -0.03 -7.80
N GLU A 168 -19.98 -0.20 -8.86
CA GLU A 168 -21.28 0.47 -9.02
C GLU A 168 -22.31 0.09 -7.97
N VAL A 169 -22.35 -1.19 -7.57
CA VAL A 169 -23.33 -1.69 -6.59
C VAL A 169 -23.10 -1.10 -5.20
N TRP A 170 -21.89 -1.21 -4.69
CA TRP A 170 -21.61 -0.72 -3.34
C TRP A 170 -21.53 0.82 -3.28
N THR A 171 -21.15 1.49 -4.37
CA THR A 171 -21.16 2.97 -4.42
C THR A 171 -22.57 3.51 -4.32
N GLU A 172 -23.54 2.90 -4.98
CA GLU A 172 -24.94 3.32 -4.86
C GLU A 172 -25.51 3.04 -3.45
N GLN A 173 -25.16 1.91 -2.86
CA GLN A 173 -25.52 1.61 -1.47
C GLN A 173 -24.91 2.62 -0.48
N LEU A 174 -23.62 2.92 -0.63
CA LEU A 174 -22.93 3.92 0.21
C LEU A 174 -23.58 5.29 0.06
N LYS A 175 -23.89 5.70 -1.17
CA LYS A 175 -24.56 6.97 -1.46
C LYS A 175 -25.92 7.07 -0.76
N ASN A 176 -26.75 6.05 -0.89
CA ASN A 176 -28.07 6.01 -0.26
C ASN A 176 -27.94 6.04 1.28
N TYR A 177 -26.91 5.38 1.83
CA TYR A 177 -26.62 5.42 3.26
C TYR A 177 -26.19 6.80 3.72
N ILE A 178 -25.28 7.46 3.01
CA ILE A 178 -24.84 8.82 3.31
C ILE A 178 -26.02 9.79 3.26
N ILE A 179 -26.87 9.73 2.23
CA ILE A 179 -28.07 10.58 2.11
C ILE A 179 -29.01 10.38 3.31
N LYS A 180 -29.23 9.12 3.71
CA LYS A 180 -30.10 8.78 4.85
C LYS A 180 -29.57 9.32 6.18
N ILE A 181 -28.26 9.26 6.40
CA ILE A 181 -27.63 9.77 7.64
C ILE A 181 -27.50 11.27 7.61
N ASN A 182 -27.21 11.85 6.44
CA ASN A 182 -26.96 13.28 6.28
C ASN A 182 -28.19 14.14 6.64
N GLY A 183 -29.39 13.59 6.59
CA GLY A 183 -30.61 14.24 7.06
C GLY A 183 -30.64 14.59 8.57
N LYS A 184 -29.69 14.03 9.37
CA LYS A 184 -29.54 14.36 10.79
C LYS A 184 -28.60 15.52 11.06
N GLU A 185 -27.92 16.04 10.05
CA GLU A 185 -26.95 17.16 10.11
C GLU A 185 -25.81 17.01 11.16
N GLU A 186 -25.54 15.78 11.62
CA GLU A 186 -24.55 15.51 12.67
C GLU A 186 -23.14 15.24 12.11
N TYR A 187 -23.03 15.01 10.80
CA TYR A 187 -21.82 14.49 10.15
C TYR A 187 -21.36 15.35 9.00
N ASN A 188 -20.03 15.43 8.82
CA ASN A 188 -19.38 15.88 7.61
C ASN A 188 -18.63 14.71 6.99
N PHE A 189 -18.82 14.43 5.73
CA PHE A 189 -18.17 13.34 5.01
C PHE A 189 -16.99 13.88 4.20
N VAL A 190 -15.80 13.36 4.46
CA VAL A 190 -14.55 13.79 3.85
C VAL A 190 -14.04 12.70 2.92
N PHE A 191 -14.13 12.91 1.63
CA PHE A 191 -13.55 12.00 0.65
C PHE A 191 -12.05 12.18 0.53
N ILE A 192 -11.31 11.10 0.70
CA ILE A 192 -9.84 11.06 0.76
C ILE A 192 -9.33 10.24 -0.43
N PRO A 193 -9.02 10.90 -1.58
CA PRO A 193 -8.40 10.24 -2.71
C PRO A 193 -6.99 9.81 -2.37
N MET A 194 -6.71 8.50 -2.44
CA MET A 194 -5.38 7.94 -2.17
C MET A 194 -4.51 7.92 -3.43
N GLN A 195 -5.11 7.85 -4.60
CA GLN A 195 -4.43 7.89 -5.89
C GLN A 195 -5.04 8.96 -6.80
N PHE A 196 -4.22 9.93 -7.21
CA PHE A 196 -4.61 10.97 -8.16
C PHE A 196 -4.15 10.61 -9.57
N PRO A 197 -4.97 10.95 -10.61
CA PRO A 197 -6.27 11.64 -10.54
C PRO A 197 -7.49 10.70 -10.39
N GLU A 198 -7.30 9.38 -10.37
CA GLU A 198 -8.36 8.38 -10.54
C GLU A 198 -9.36 8.40 -9.39
N ASP A 199 -8.87 8.30 -8.15
CA ASP A 199 -9.74 8.29 -6.96
C ASP A 199 -10.46 9.64 -6.79
N TYR A 200 -9.78 10.75 -7.17
CA TYR A 200 -10.39 12.08 -7.12
C TYR A 200 -11.61 12.20 -8.05
N LYS A 201 -11.50 11.70 -9.29
CA LYS A 201 -12.63 11.70 -10.24
C LYS A 201 -13.81 10.92 -9.68
N THR A 202 -13.54 9.74 -9.12
CA THR A 202 -14.58 8.90 -8.51
C THR A 202 -15.24 9.60 -7.33
N ALA A 203 -14.46 10.21 -6.44
CA ALA A 203 -14.98 10.95 -5.28
C ALA A 203 -15.79 12.17 -5.69
N LYS A 204 -15.39 12.89 -6.75
CA LYS A 204 -16.09 14.06 -7.26
C LYS A 204 -17.50 13.72 -7.78
N GLU A 205 -17.63 12.61 -8.53
CA GLU A 205 -18.92 12.11 -9.00
C GLU A 205 -19.90 11.83 -7.83
N PHE A 206 -19.36 11.51 -6.67
CA PHE A 206 -20.11 11.29 -5.43
C PHE A 206 -20.50 12.61 -4.76
N CYS A 207 -19.53 13.51 -4.56
CA CYS A 207 -19.72 14.76 -3.82
C CYS A 207 -20.70 15.71 -4.50
N ASP A 208 -20.70 15.77 -5.85
CA ASP A 208 -21.53 16.71 -6.63
C ASP A 208 -23.05 16.53 -6.38
N LYS A 209 -23.47 15.43 -5.75
CA LYS A 209 -24.88 15.07 -5.56
C LYS A 209 -25.35 14.97 -4.11
N ILE A 210 -24.43 15.17 -3.15
CA ILE A 210 -24.72 14.92 -1.74
C ILE A 210 -24.25 16.12 -0.90
N PRO A 211 -25.16 16.82 -0.18
CA PRO A 211 -24.75 17.92 0.69
C PRO A 211 -23.86 17.47 1.84
N HIS A 212 -23.11 18.39 2.46
CA HIS A 212 -22.17 18.13 3.56
C HIS A 212 -21.08 17.08 3.23
N THR A 213 -20.74 16.96 1.94
CA THR A 213 -19.61 16.16 1.47
C THR A 213 -18.48 17.07 1.01
N PHE A 214 -17.27 16.71 1.38
CA PHE A 214 -16.06 17.45 1.07
C PHE A 214 -15.07 16.50 0.41
N ILE A 215 -14.18 17.02 -0.43
CA ILE A 215 -13.15 16.23 -1.09
C ILE A 215 -11.80 16.91 -0.93
N LEU A 216 -10.78 16.13 -0.60
CA LEU A 216 -9.41 16.63 -0.63
C LEU A 216 -8.96 16.86 -2.07
N SER A 217 -8.54 18.08 -2.37
CA SER A 217 -8.22 18.54 -3.73
C SER A 217 -6.82 18.18 -4.20
N HIS A 218 -5.94 17.74 -3.30
CA HIS A 218 -4.53 17.46 -3.58
C HIS A 218 -4.09 16.11 -3.04
N SER A 219 -2.98 15.58 -3.58
CA SER A 219 -2.29 14.42 -3.03
C SER A 219 -1.46 14.85 -1.83
N TYR A 220 -1.56 14.10 -0.75
CA TYR A 220 -0.83 14.30 0.50
C TYR A 220 0.18 13.19 0.73
N GLY A 221 1.25 13.49 1.47
CA GLY A 221 2.23 12.49 1.89
C GLY A 221 1.69 11.56 2.96
N THR A 222 2.43 10.49 3.25
CA THR A 222 1.99 9.47 4.23
C THR A 222 1.78 10.07 5.63
N GLU A 223 2.70 10.90 6.11
CA GLU A 223 2.58 11.55 7.43
C GLU A 223 1.39 12.51 7.50
N GLU A 224 1.16 13.28 6.42
CA GLU A 224 0.03 14.18 6.29
C GLU A 224 -1.30 13.41 6.34
N LEU A 225 -1.41 12.30 5.60
CA LEU A 225 -2.59 11.44 5.62
C LEU A 225 -2.79 10.75 6.97
N MET A 226 -1.72 10.29 7.62
CA MET A 226 -1.80 9.71 8.97
C MET A 226 -2.33 10.73 9.97
N SER A 227 -1.81 11.97 9.94
CA SER A 227 -2.28 13.06 10.78
C SER A 227 -3.74 13.40 10.49
N LEU A 228 -4.14 13.47 9.22
CA LEU A 228 -5.53 13.72 8.82
C LEU A 228 -6.47 12.62 9.35
N ILE A 229 -6.12 11.35 9.12
CA ILE A 229 -6.90 10.20 9.58
C ILE A 229 -7.07 10.22 11.10
N GLY A 230 -6.03 10.62 11.84
CA GLY A 230 -6.11 10.80 13.29
C GLY A 230 -7.10 11.88 13.77
N ASN A 231 -7.56 12.77 12.89
CA ASN A 231 -8.58 13.78 13.18
C ASN A 231 -10.01 13.35 12.79
N LEU A 232 -10.18 12.14 12.27
CA LEU A 232 -11.50 11.61 11.89
C LEU A 232 -12.11 10.82 13.05
N ASP A 233 -13.44 10.87 13.17
CA ASP A 233 -14.18 10.00 14.10
C ASP A 233 -14.35 8.59 13.54
N LEU A 234 -14.41 8.45 12.22
CA LEU A 234 -14.53 7.17 11.51
C LEU A 234 -13.85 7.26 10.14
N LEU A 235 -13.20 6.19 9.73
CA LEU A 235 -12.73 6.01 8.35
C LEU A 235 -13.42 4.80 7.71
N ILE A 236 -14.07 5.03 6.58
CA ILE A 236 -14.65 3.99 5.73
C ILE A 236 -13.79 3.89 4.48
N GLY A 237 -13.18 2.75 4.27
CA GLY A 237 -12.29 2.56 3.12
C GLY A 237 -12.26 1.14 2.62
N ILE A 238 -11.94 1.01 1.35
CA ILE A 238 -11.68 -0.27 0.66
C ILE A 238 -10.20 -0.38 0.27
N ARG A 239 -9.39 0.53 0.81
CA ARG A 239 -7.98 0.59 0.47
C ARG A 239 -7.14 0.87 1.72
#